data_84f5b98fc528a6405bf21bb85d5e6189
#
_entry.id   84f5b98fc528a6405bf21bb85d5e6189
#
_cell.length_a   1.000
_cell.length_b   1.000
_cell.length_c   1.000
_cell.angle_alpha   90.00
_cell.angle_beta   90.00
_cell.angle_gamma   90.00
#
_symmetry.space_group_name_H-M   'P 1'
#
loop_
_entity.id
_entity.type
_entity.pdbx_description
1 polymer ?
#
loop_
_entity_poly.entity_id
_entity_poly.type
_entity_poly.pdbx_seq_one_letter_code
_entity_poly.pdbx_strand_id
1 'polypeptide(L)'
;MIRTVTGYIEKNSALGKTTPPLQREGMIVERLKYVIWAADMDRAVEFYCRVFGGTVLRQNQVISEVSVANGVIGIHGGGEGTRTWTGLNFQVPDVIAGAAEIVAAGGLLLREPQPEDNEPPHLAMCADPDGNEIMLTRRRTH
;
A
#
# COMPACT_ATOMS: atom_id res chain seq x y z
N MET A 1 -8.11 20.74 -16.91
CA MET A 1 -7.08 21.67 -17.16
C MET A 1 -5.83 21.04 -17.63
N ILE A 2 -5.21 21.65 -18.60
CA ILE A 2 -4.23 20.98 -19.41
C ILE A 2 -2.86 21.61 -19.35
N ARG A 3 -2.77 22.74 -18.77
CA ARG A 3 -1.59 23.59 -18.83
C ARG A 3 -0.30 22.99 -18.32
N THR A 4 -0.39 22.08 -17.37
CA THR A 4 0.80 21.54 -16.76
C THR A 4 1.64 20.70 -17.71
N VAL A 5 0.99 20.04 -18.64
CA VAL A 5 1.71 19.18 -19.58
C VAL A 5 2.65 20.02 -20.45
N THR A 6 2.12 21.09 -21.00
CA THR A 6 2.90 21.95 -21.87
C THR A 6 4.07 22.58 -21.13
N GLY A 7 3.78 23.13 -19.94
CA GLY A 7 4.82 23.76 -19.16
C GLY A 7 5.93 22.79 -18.77
N TYR A 8 5.57 21.58 -18.44
CA TYR A 8 6.54 20.58 -18.05
C TYR A 8 7.45 20.21 -19.22
N ILE A 9 6.85 19.97 -20.37
CA ILE A 9 7.61 19.59 -21.56
C ILE A 9 8.57 20.67 -21.97
N GLU A 10 8.09 21.90 -22.00
CA GLU A 10 8.93 23.02 -22.38
C GLU A 10 10.12 23.20 -21.43
N LYS A 11 9.84 23.05 -20.14
CA LYS A 11 10.88 23.21 -19.15
C LYS A 11 12.00 22.20 -19.34
N ASN A 12 11.64 20.95 -19.57
CA ASN A 12 12.63 19.91 -19.75
C ASN A 12 13.40 20.07 -21.06
N SER A 13 12.71 20.50 -22.08
CA SER A 13 13.37 20.74 -23.37
C SER A 13 14.37 21.87 -23.27
N ALA A 14 14.01 22.92 -22.55
CA ALA A 14 14.88 24.07 -22.38
C ALA A 14 16.17 23.71 -21.66
N LEU A 15 16.14 22.71 -20.79
CA LEU A 15 17.33 22.26 -20.09
C LEU A 15 18.20 21.33 -20.90
N GLY A 16 17.78 20.96 -22.10
CA GLY A 16 18.56 20.10 -22.96
C GLY A 16 18.76 18.70 -22.41
N LYS A 17 17.91 18.29 -21.54
CA LYS A 17 17.98 16.96 -20.93
C LYS A 17 17.22 15.95 -21.74
N THR A 18 17.14 14.72 -21.22
CA THR A 18 16.38 13.68 -21.89
C THR A 18 14.91 14.10 -22.04
N THR A 19 14.28 13.55 -23.04
CA THR A 19 12.87 13.80 -23.28
C THR A 19 12.05 13.25 -22.13
N PRO A 20 11.18 14.05 -21.52
CA PRO A 20 10.34 13.54 -20.45
C PRO A 20 9.31 12.56 -21.00
N PRO A 21 8.75 11.71 -20.14
CA PRO A 21 7.69 10.82 -20.57
C PRO A 21 6.53 11.61 -21.15
N LEU A 22 5.92 11.07 -22.17
CA LEU A 22 4.77 11.69 -22.79
C LEU A 22 3.59 11.62 -21.85
N GLN A 23 3.01 12.77 -21.54
CA GLN A 23 1.78 12.86 -20.76
C GLN A 23 0.62 13.14 -21.68
N ARG A 24 -0.49 12.50 -21.44
CA ARG A 24 -1.69 12.71 -22.21
C ARG A 24 -2.75 13.34 -21.33
N GLU A 25 -3.68 14.01 -21.98
CA GLU A 25 -4.84 14.53 -21.30
C GLU A 25 -5.68 13.38 -20.78
N GLY A 26 -6.27 13.56 -19.66
CA GLY A 26 -7.14 12.58 -19.07
C GLY A 26 -7.93 13.20 -17.96
N MET A 27 -8.53 12.37 -17.14
CA MET A 27 -9.27 12.84 -15.99
C MET A 27 -8.31 13.34 -14.91
N ILE A 28 -8.79 14.22 -14.08
CA ILE A 28 -8.04 14.65 -12.89
C ILE A 28 -8.25 13.61 -11.82
N VAL A 29 -7.16 13.02 -11.35
CA VAL A 29 -7.20 12.06 -10.25
C VAL A 29 -6.80 12.81 -8.98
N GLU A 30 -7.75 12.93 -8.06
CA GLU A 30 -7.51 13.67 -6.82
C GLU A 30 -6.76 12.84 -5.80
N ARG A 31 -7.01 11.54 -5.78
CA ARG A 31 -6.40 10.64 -4.82
C ARG A 31 -6.43 9.21 -5.34
N LEU A 32 -5.37 8.47 -5.10
CA LEU A 32 -5.34 7.05 -5.41
C LEU A 32 -5.72 6.29 -4.13
N LYS A 33 -6.70 5.41 -4.22
CA LYS A 33 -7.13 4.59 -3.09
C LYS A 33 -7.00 3.13 -3.44
N TYR A 34 -6.62 2.32 -2.48
CA TYR A 34 -6.60 0.88 -2.61
C TYR A 34 -7.70 0.31 -1.71
N VAL A 35 -8.64 -0.42 -2.28
CA VAL A 35 -9.80 -0.89 -1.53
C VAL A 35 -9.66 -2.36 -1.17
N ILE A 36 -9.87 -2.67 0.09
CA ILE A 36 -9.90 -4.03 0.61
C ILE A 36 -11.22 -4.25 1.36
N TRP A 37 -11.50 -5.49 1.71
CA TRP A 37 -12.75 -5.85 2.37
C TRP A 37 -12.48 -6.36 3.78
N ALA A 38 -13.38 -6.06 4.70
CA ALA A 38 -13.28 -6.49 6.08
C ALA A 38 -14.56 -7.17 6.53
N ALA A 39 -14.40 -8.26 7.27
CA ALA A 39 -15.48 -8.89 7.96
C ALA A 39 -15.77 -8.15 9.27
N ASP A 40 -14.74 -7.59 9.88
CA ASP A 40 -14.84 -6.85 11.14
C ASP A 40 -14.17 -5.49 10.93
N MET A 41 -14.99 -4.47 10.72
CA MET A 41 -14.51 -3.14 10.37
C MET A 41 -13.62 -2.54 11.46
N ASP A 42 -14.04 -2.62 12.70
CA ASP A 42 -13.27 -1.98 13.78
C ASP A 42 -11.90 -2.63 13.94
N ARG A 43 -11.84 -3.94 13.83
CA ARG A 43 -10.60 -4.69 13.90
C ARG A 43 -9.69 -4.32 12.70
N ALA A 44 -10.26 -4.18 11.52
CA ALA A 44 -9.49 -3.83 10.33
C ALA A 44 -8.87 -2.43 10.46
N VAL A 45 -9.66 -1.46 10.87
CA VAL A 45 -9.15 -0.09 11.05
C VAL A 45 -8.03 -0.08 12.09
N GLU A 46 -8.25 -0.75 13.21
CA GLU A 46 -7.24 -0.81 14.25
C GLU A 46 -5.95 -1.46 13.76
N PHE A 47 -6.07 -2.53 12.98
CA PHE A 47 -4.91 -3.24 12.44
C PHE A 47 -4.03 -2.29 11.59
N TYR A 48 -4.64 -1.59 10.63
CA TYR A 48 -3.87 -0.75 9.73
C TYR A 48 -3.31 0.49 10.43
N CYS A 49 -4.00 1.00 11.43
CA CYS A 49 -3.47 2.09 12.24
C CYS A 49 -2.32 1.63 13.10
N ARG A 50 -2.47 0.50 13.78
CA ARG A 50 -1.47 0.00 14.72
C ARG A 50 -0.20 -0.48 14.01
N VAL A 51 -0.38 -1.27 12.95
CA VAL A 51 0.77 -1.91 12.28
C VAL A 51 1.49 -0.95 11.36
N PHE A 52 0.75 -0.13 10.63
CA PHE A 52 1.34 0.72 9.59
C PHE A 52 1.33 2.21 9.93
N GLY A 53 0.96 2.55 11.16
CA GLY A 53 0.93 3.95 11.58
C GLY A 53 -0.10 4.77 10.84
N GLY A 54 -1.22 4.15 10.47
CA GLY A 54 -2.23 4.82 9.69
C GLY A 54 -3.02 5.87 10.48
N THR A 55 -3.57 6.81 9.75
CA THR A 55 -4.42 7.86 10.30
C THR A 55 -5.83 7.69 9.73
N VAL A 56 -6.83 7.63 10.59
CA VAL A 56 -8.21 7.47 10.15
C VAL A 56 -8.69 8.76 9.50
N LEU A 57 -9.12 8.67 8.25
CA LEU A 57 -9.73 9.78 7.54
C LEU A 57 -11.26 9.71 7.64
N ARG A 58 -11.80 8.51 7.71
CA ARG A 58 -13.23 8.28 7.78
C ARG A 58 -13.46 6.89 8.36
N GLN A 59 -14.45 6.75 9.22
CA GLN A 59 -14.73 5.44 9.82
C GLN A 59 -16.24 5.26 10.02
N ASN A 60 -16.77 4.21 9.42
CA ASN A 60 -18.11 3.72 9.69
C ASN A 60 -18.16 2.24 9.26
N GLN A 61 -19.27 1.58 9.48
CA GLN A 61 -19.35 0.14 9.22
C GLN A 61 -19.47 -0.22 7.75
N VAL A 62 -19.74 0.76 6.88
CA VAL A 62 -19.88 0.51 5.44
C VAL A 62 -18.55 0.71 4.74
N ILE A 63 -17.89 1.83 5.00
CA ILE A 63 -16.59 2.12 4.39
C ILE A 63 -15.79 3.01 5.31
N SER A 64 -14.52 2.64 5.50
CA SER A 64 -13.57 3.45 6.24
C SER A 64 -12.38 3.77 5.35
N GLU A 65 -11.67 4.82 5.70
CA GLU A 65 -10.45 5.22 4.97
C GLU A 65 -9.34 5.48 5.96
N VAL A 66 -8.19 4.88 5.69
CA VAL A 66 -7.01 5.02 6.54
C VAL A 66 -5.87 5.50 5.65
N SER A 67 -5.24 6.59 6.04
CA SER A 67 -4.09 7.13 5.32
C SER A 67 -2.83 6.47 5.84
N VAL A 68 -2.03 5.91 4.93
CA VAL A 68 -0.73 5.31 5.27
C VAL A 68 0.28 5.85 4.27
N ALA A 69 1.36 6.44 4.78
CA ALA A 69 2.36 7.10 3.93
C ALA A 69 1.66 8.07 2.99
N ASN A 70 1.82 7.91 1.68
CA ASN A 70 1.18 8.78 0.70
C ASN A 70 -0.04 8.15 0.06
N GLY A 71 -0.53 7.05 0.61
CA GLY A 71 -1.65 6.33 0.03
C GLY A 71 -2.87 6.33 0.95
N VAL A 72 -3.98 5.89 0.40
CA VAL A 72 -5.22 5.73 1.16
C VAL A 72 -5.72 4.31 0.97
N ILE A 73 -5.95 3.63 2.08
CA ILE A 73 -6.57 2.32 2.09
C ILE A 73 -8.05 2.51 2.39
N GLY A 74 -8.90 2.15 1.43
CA GLY A 74 -10.34 2.09 1.64
C GLY A 74 -10.69 0.71 2.15
N ILE A 75 -11.42 0.65 3.25
CA ILE A 75 -11.83 -0.62 3.84
C ILE A 75 -13.35 -0.71 3.73
N HIS A 76 -13.81 -1.68 2.94
CA HIS A 76 -15.24 -1.86 2.71
C HIS A 76 -15.75 -2.95 3.66
N GLY A 77 -16.87 -2.68 4.30
CA GLY A 77 -17.52 -3.67 5.16
C GLY A 77 -18.22 -4.74 4.34
N GLY A 78 -18.60 -5.82 5.00
CA GLY A 78 -19.32 -6.92 4.35
C GLY A 78 -18.43 -7.99 3.76
N GLY A 79 -17.14 -7.98 4.06
CA GLY A 79 -16.25 -9.05 3.67
C GLY A 79 -16.57 -10.33 4.43
N GLU A 80 -16.13 -11.47 3.90
CA GLU A 80 -16.42 -12.77 4.47
C GLU A 80 -15.27 -13.35 5.30
N GLY A 81 -14.15 -12.64 5.34
CA GLY A 81 -12.99 -13.10 6.10
C GLY A 81 -12.19 -14.19 5.43
N THR A 82 -12.49 -14.48 4.17
CA THR A 82 -11.76 -15.50 3.43
C THR A 82 -10.46 -14.93 2.87
N ARG A 83 -9.51 -15.83 2.64
CA ARG A 83 -8.21 -15.46 2.06
C ARG A 83 -8.39 -14.83 0.69
N THR A 84 -7.90 -13.62 0.49
CA THR A 84 -8.09 -12.88 -0.75
C THR A 84 -6.78 -12.20 -1.15
N TRP A 85 -6.32 -12.46 -2.38
CA TRP A 85 -5.17 -11.76 -2.92
C TRP A 85 -5.53 -10.32 -3.24
N THR A 86 -4.73 -9.37 -2.78
CA THR A 86 -5.04 -7.95 -2.97
C THR A 86 -4.01 -7.20 -3.81
N GLY A 87 -2.77 -7.64 -3.79
CA GLY A 87 -1.68 -6.89 -4.41
C GLY A 87 -1.22 -5.69 -3.59
N LEU A 88 -1.80 -5.47 -2.42
CA LEU A 88 -1.40 -4.36 -1.55
C LEU A 88 0.00 -4.63 -1.00
N ASN A 89 0.89 -3.66 -1.18
CA ASN A 89 2.30 -3.81 -0.84
C ASN A 89 2.78 -2.62 -0.03
N PHE A 90 3.43 -2.90 1.09
CA PHE A 90 4.03 -1.88 1.95
C PHE A 90 5.55 -2.05 1.88
N GLN A 91 6.24 -1.01 1.44
CA GLN A 91 7.70 -1.01 1.48
C GLN A 91 8.14 -0.59 2.87
N VAL A 92 8.90 -1.45 3.53
CA VAL A 92 9.35 -1.26 4.90
C VAL A 92 10.86 -1.48 4.99
N PRO A 93 11.51 -0.98 6.04
CA PRO A 93 12.96 -1.19 6.18
C PRO A 93 13.35 -2.65 6.44
N ASP A 94 12.49 -3.41 7.13
CA ASP A 94 12.81 -4.76 7.59
C ASP A 94 11.55 -5.63 7.51
N VAL A 95 11.52 -6.54 6.54
CA VAL A 95 10.32 -7.36 6.32
C VAL A 95 10.15 -8.43 7.41
N ILE A 96 11.23 -8.86 8.05
CA ILE A 96 11.12 -9.83 9.14
C ILE A 96 10.47 -9.19 10.36
N ALA A 97 10.95 -8.02 10.76
CA ALA A 97 10.36 -7.27 11.87
C ALA A 97 8.93 -6.88 11.56
N GLY A 98 8.65 -6.45 10.33
CA GLY A 98 7.30 -6.09 9.92
C GLY A 98 6.35 -7.26 9.97
N ALA A 99 6.78 -8.43 9.49
CA ALA A 99 5.94 -9.63 9.55
C ALA A 99 5.61 -10.02 11.00
N ALA A 100 6.58 -9.85 11.91
CA ALA A 100 6.35 -10.14 13.32
C ALA A 100 5.29 -9.19 13.90
N GLU A 101 5.30 -7.92 13.52
CA GLU A 101 4.29 -6.97 13.97
C GLU A 101 2.91 -7.33 13.43
N ILE A 102 2.84 -7.79 12.19
CA ILE A 102 1.57 -8.22 11.61
C ILE A 102 0.99 -9.39 12.40
N VAL A 103 1.83 -10.38 12.70
CA VAL A 103 1.38 -11.55 13.47
C VAL A 103 0.95 -11.13 14.87
N ALA A 104 1.70 -10.27 15.52
CA ALA A 104 1.37 -9.80 16.87
C ALA A 104 0.04 -9.04 16.90
N ALA A 105 -0.36 -8.46 15.79
CA ALA A 105 -1.61 -7.71 15.69
C ALA A 105 -2.78 -8.56 15.14
N GLY A 106 -2.59 -9.88 15.03
CA GLY A 106 -3.67 -10.78 14.64
C GLY A 106 -3.65 -11.22 13.19
N GLY A 107 -2.66 -10.78 12.41
CA GLY A 107 -2.49 -11.25 11.05
C GLY A 107 -1.70 -12.55 10.98
N LEU A 108 -1.32 -12.94 9.78
CA LEU A 108 -0.60 -14.20 9.54
C LEU A 108 0.63 -13.94 8.70
N LEU A 109 1.66 -14.73 8.94
CA LEU A 109 2.79 -14.87 8.02
C LEU A 109 2.50 -16.08 7.14
N LEU A 110 2.40 -15.86 5.84
CA LEU A 110 2.00 -16.93 4.91
C LEU A 110 3.18 -17.74 4.40
N ARG A 111 4.34 -17.11 4.34
CA ARG A 111 5.54 -17.79 3.87
C ARG A 111 6.75 -17.16 4.53
N GLU A 112 7.64 -18.00 5.03
CA GLU A 112 8.85 -17.55 5.69
C GLU A 112 9.73 -16.76 4.72
N PRO A 113 10.12 -15.54 5.03
CA PRO A 113 10.99 -14.77 4.14
C PRO A 113 12.36 -15.39 4.02
N GLN A 114 12.93 -15.36 2.83
CA GLN A 114 14.24 -15.94 2.56
C GLN A 114 15.21 -14.88 2.08
N PRO A 115 16.45 -14.87 2.57
CA PRO A 115 17.46 -13.96 2.04
C PRO A 115 17.81 -14.28 0.59
N GLU A 116 18.20 -13.25 -0.15
CA GLU A 116 18.61 -13.37 -1.55
C GLU A 116 19.87 -12.54 -1.76
N ASP A 117 20.78 -13.06 -2.56
CA ASP A 117 21.99 -12.31 -2.96
C ASP A 117 22.78 -11.78 -1.77
N ASN A 118 22.86 -12.56 -0.70
CA ASN A 118 23.55 -12.17 0.54
C ASN A 118 22.98 -10.93 1.20
N GLU A 119 21.73 -10.60 0.91
CA GLU A 119 21.03 -9.49 1.53
C GLU A 119 19.89 -10.02 2.38
N PRO A 120 19.41 -9.24 3.33
CA PRO A 120 18.19 -9.60 4.07
C PRO A 120 17.02 -9.84 3.13
N PRO A 121 16.01 -10.59 3.56
CA PRO A 121 14.86 -10.85 2.71
C PRO A 121 14.21 -9.58 2.17
N HIS A 122 13.77 -9.63 0.92
CA HIS A 122 13.11 -8.51 0.24
C HIS A 122 11.60 -8.59 0.30
N LEU A 123 11.05 -9.75 0.64
CA LEU A 123 9.62 -9.97 0.54
C LEU A 123 9.12 -10.81 1.70
N ALA A 124 8.03 -10.41 2.30
CA ALA A 124 7.25 -11.26 3.18
C ALA A 124 5.80 -11.25 2.71
N MET A 125 5.22 -12.44 2.61
CA MET A 125 3.81 -12.59 2.26
C MET A 125 3.02 -12.79 3.53
N CYS A 126 2.06 -11.92 3.77
CA CYS A 126 1.28 -11.89 5.00
C CYS A 126 -0.20 -11.81 4.68
N ALA A 127 -1.03 -11.93 5.71
CA ALA A 127 -2.45 -11.65 5.60
C ALA A 127 -2.88 -10.81 6.80
N ASP A 128 -3.81 -9.89 6.56
CA ASP A 128 -4.40 -9.13 7.65
C ASP A 128 -5.43 -10.00 8.38
N PRO A 129 -6.00 -9.53 9.51
CA PRO A 129 -6.95 -10.37 10.27
C PRO A 129 -8.22 -10.74 9.50
N ASP A 130 -8.53 -10.04 8.42
CA ASP A 130 -9.71 -10.30 7.61
C ASP A 130 -9.43 -11.18 6.40
N GLY A 131 -8.21 -11.68 6.28
CA GLY A 131 -7.86 -12.59 5.19
C GLY A 131 -7.28 -11.92 3.96
N ASN A 132 -7.17 -10.61 3.94
CA ASN A 132 -6.56 -9.93 2.80
C ASN A 132 -5.07 -10.21 2.79
N GLU A 133 -4.57 -10.75 1.68
CA GLU A 133 -3.15 -11.02 1.52
C GLU A 133 -2.43 -9.74 1.17
N ILE A 134 -1.40 -9.43 1.92
CA ILE A 134 -0.63 -8.21 1.76
C ILE A 134 0.85 -8.57 1.71
N MET A 135 1.62 -7.72 1.05
CA MET A 135 3.05 -7.93 0.93
C MET A 135 3.80 -6.88 1.73
N LEU A 136 4.90 -7.32 2.33
CA LEU A 136 5.92 -6.40 2.82
C LEU A 136 7.12 -6.55 1.91
N THR A 137 7.65 -5.43 1.44
CA THR A 137 8.85 -5.46 0.61
C THR A 137 9.89 -4.52 1.18
N ARG A 138 11.14 -4.81 0.91
CA ARG A 138 12.24 -3.94 1.29
C ARG A 138 12.86 -3.40 0.01
N ARG A 139 13.25 -2.14 0.04
CA ARG A 139 13.91 -1.56 -1.13
C ARG A 139 15.21 -2.32 -1.39
N ARG A 140 15.42 -2.68 -2.64
CA ARG A 140 16.66 -3.34 -3.02
C ARG A 140 17.78 -2.31 -3.11
N THR A 141 18.97 -2.73 -2.77
CA THR A 141 20.12 -1.83 -2.82
C THR A 141 20.74 -1.76 -4.20
N HIS A 142 20.38 -2.68 -5.08
CA HIS A 142 20.83 -2.66 -6.48
C HIS A 142 19.97 -3.54 -7.37
#